data_4f7c99c75fe23999c006112cb37e7fac
#
_entry.id   4f7c99c75fe23999c006112cb37e7fac
#
_cell.length_a   1.000
_cell.length_b   1.000
_cell.length_c   1.000
_cell.angle_alpha   90.00
_cell.angle_beta   90.00
_cell.angle_gamma   90.00
#
_symmetry.space_group_name_H-M   'P 1'
#
loop_
_entity.id
_entity.type
_entity.pdbx_description
1 polymer ?
#
loop_
_entity_poly.entity_id
_entity_poly.type
_entity_poly.pdbx_seq_one_letter_code
_entity_poly.pdbx_strand_id
1 'polypeptide(L)'
;MKNIRNFSIIAHIDHGKSTLADRIIHLCGGLADREMEAQVLDSMDIERERGITIKAQTAALDYKADDGQIYHLNLIDTPGHVDFSYEVSRSLSACEGALLVVDASQGVEAQSVANCYTALDLGVEVTAVLNKIDLPSADPDRVMQEIEDVIGIDAKDAVRCSAKTGLGVRDVLEAVVAKVPPPKGNVDGPLKALVIDAWFDNYVGVVMLVRVIDGVLKPKDKIRLMATHAEFLCEQVGVFTPKSVQKTALSAGEVGFVIAGIKELVSAKVGDTVTLVNKPAAQPLVGFKEVKPQVFAGLYPVESNQFEALRTALEKLSLNDASLLFEPENSTALGFGFRCGFLGLLHMEIVQERLEREYDMDLITTAPTVVYELLLKDGEVVQIENPSRLPETSRIAETREPVINVNLLMPQDYVGAVMTLCNNKRGIQKNMQYMGRQVMLSYEMPLNEVVLDFFDKLKSVSRGYASMDYEFLEFRAADLVKLDIMVNGERVDALSMIVNRANSVRRGREVAAKMRELIPRQMFDVAIQASIGANIISRETVKAMRKNVIAKCYGGDVSRKRKLLDKQKEGKKRMKQVGNVEIPQEAFLAILRIED
;
A
#
# COMPACT_ATOMS: atom_id res chain seq x y z
N MET A 1 33.39 7.78 10.48
CA MET A 1 32.12 8.50 10.33
C MET A 1 32.18 9.72 9.40
N LYS A 2 33.25 10.54 9.39
CA LYS A 2 33.29 11.78 8.55
C LYS A 2 33.03 11.53 7.05
N ASN A 3 33.43 10.38 6.52
CA ASN A 3 33.30 10.02 5.12
C ASN A 3 32.08 9.11 4.85
N ILE A 4 31.13 8.96 5.79
CA ILE A 4 29.90 8.23 5.58
C ILE A 4 28.80 9.22 5.19
N ARG A 5 27.95 8.84 4.22
CA ARG A 5 26.75 9.58 3.83
C ARG A 5 25.59 8.59 3.70
N ASN A 6 24.56 8.78 4.53
CA ASN A 6 23.35 8.00 4.47
C ASN A 6 22.26 8.89 3.86
N PHE A 7 21.76 8.50 2.72
CA PHE A 7 20.77 9.30 2.02
C PHE A 7 19.72 8.42 1.33
N SER A 8 18.57 9.01 1.15
CA SER A 8 17.45 8.40 0.42
C SER A 8 17.13 9.18 -0.84
N ILE A 9 16.42 8.55 -1.77
CA ILE A 9 15.85 9.21 -2.94
C ILE A 9 14.35 9.26 -2.76
N ILE A 10 13.78 10.45 -2.66
CA ILE A 10 12.33 10.71 -2.61
C ILE A 10 11.89 11.32 -3.95
N ALA A 11 10.82 10.78 -4.51
CA ALA A 11 10.31 11.21 -5.81
C ALA A 11 8.84 10.82 -5.94
N HIS A 12 8.14 11.50 -6.83
CA HIS A 12 6.86 11.01 -7.32
C HIS A 12 7.06 9.79 -8.24
N ILE A 13 5.99 9.02 -8.45
CA ILE A 13 5.97 7.90 -9.41
C ILE A 13 6.38 8.43 -10.80
N ASP A 14 7.17 7.66 -11.53
CA ASP A 14 7.68 8.01 -12.87
C ASP A 14 8.63 9.23 -12.96
N HIS A 15 9.04 9.86 -11.86
CA HIS A 15 10.06 10.92 -11.88
C HIS A 15 11.49 10.38 -12.09
N GLY A 16 11.65 9.06 -12.15
CA GLY A 16 12.91 8.38 -12.48
C GLY A 16 13.79 8.05 -11.29
N LYS A 17 13.21 7.83 -10.11
CA LYS A 17 13.87 7.42 -8.87
C LYS A 17 14.74 6.18 -9.05
N SER A 18 14.17 5.05 -9.47
CA SER A 18 14.88 3.77 -9.64
C SER A 18 15.95 3.86 -10.73
N THR A 19 15.68 4.60 -11.82
CA THR A 19 16.69 4.85 -12.87
C THR A 19 17.88 5.66 -12.35
N LEU A 20 17.64 6.64 -11.46
CA LEU A 20 18.74 7.41 -10.84
C LEU A 20 19.54 6.53 -9.87
N ALA A 21 18.86 5.72 -9.07
CA ALA A 21 19.51 4.76 -8.17
C ALA A 21 20.42 3.78 -8.94
N ASP A 22 19.93 3.22 -10.05
CA ASP A 22 20.74 2.35 -10.94
C ASP A 22 22.00 3.05 -11.45
N ARG A 23 21.88 4.32 -11.88
CA ARG A 23 23.02 5.09 -12.36
C ARG A 23 24.04 5.39 -11.27
N ILE A 24 23.58 5.69 -10.06
CA ILE A 24 24.45 5.88 -8.89
C ILE A 24 25.21 4.58 -8.58
N ILE A 25 24.53 3.44 -8.53
CA ILE A 25 25.15 2.13 -8.30
C ILE A 25 26.20 1.81 -9.37
N HIS A 26 25.88 2.05 -10.63
CA HIS A 26 26.79 1.84 -11.74
C HIS A 26 28.04 2.72 -11.66
N LEU A 27 27.89 4.03 -11.41
CA LEU A 27 29.00 4.96 -11.29
C LEU A 27 29.94 4.64 -10.10
N CYS A 28 29.38 4.12 -9.03
CA CYS A 28 30.16 3.69 -7.86
C CYS A 28 30.75 2.27 -8.01
N GLY A 29 30.53 1.60 -9.15
CA GLY A 29 31.07 0.26 -9.40
C GLY A 29 30.43 -0.82 -8.53
N GLY A 30 29.20 -0.62 -8.04
CA GLY A 30 28.47 -1.59 -7.21
C GLY A 30 28.13 -2.88 -7.98
N LEU A 31 27.98 -2.80 -9.31
CA LEU A 31 27.79 -3.93 -10.22
C LEU A 31 28.65 -3.77 -11.49
N ALA A 32 29.06 -4.89 -12.06
CA ALA A 32 29.73 -4.89 -13.35
C ALA A 32 28.73 -4.62 -14.49
N ASP A 33 29.16 -4.01 -15.60
CA ASP A 33 28.31 -3.65 -16.74
C ASP A 33 27.42 -4.81 -17.25
N ARG A 34 27.95 -6.05 -17.22
CA ARG A 34 27.23 -7.27 -17.65
C ARG A 34 26.19 -7.76 -16.64
N GLU A 35 26.19 -7.24 -15.41
CA GLU A 35 25.28 -7.61 -14.31
C GLU A 35 24.25 -6.51 -14.08
N MET A 36 24.35 -5.39 -14.79
CA MET A 36 23.38 -4.29 -14.71
C MET A 36 22.09 -4.68 -15.46
N GLU A 37 21.05 -4.90 -14.67
CA GLU A 37 19.66 -4.98 -15.15
C GLU A 37 18.97 -3.64 -14.87
N ALA A 38 17.84 -3.40 -15.51
CA ALA A 38 17.03 -2.24 -15.15
C ALA A 38 16.38 -2.46 -13.78
N GLN A 39 16.34 -1.40 -12.96
CA GLN A 39 15.72 -1.41 -11.63
C GLN A 39 16.38 -2.46 -10.70
N VAL A 40 17.69 -2.36 -10.55
CA VAL A 40 18.50 -3.32 -9.76
C VAL A 40 18.06 -3.41 -8.29
N LEU A 41 17.58 -2.29 -7.71
CA LEU A 41 17.09 -2.26 -6.33
C LEU A 41 15.63 -2.77 -6.24
N ASP A 42 14.85 -2.72 -7.32
CA ASP A 42 13.50 -3.28 -7.34
C ASP A 42 13.59 -4.81 -7.45
N SER A 43 13.73 -5.49 -6.31
CA SER A 43 14.06 -6.92 -6.24
C SER A 43 12.87 -7.84 -6.52
N MET A 44 11.63 -7.33 -6.41
CA MET A 44 10.41 -8.08 -6.67
C MET A 44 9.97 -7.91 -8.13
N ASP A 45 9.49 -9.01 -8.74
CA ASP A 45 8.94 -8.94 -10.10
C ASP A 45 7.76 -7.97 -10.20
N ILE A 46 6.94 -7.91 -9.13
CA ILE A 46 5.79 -6.99 -9.02
C ILE A 46 6.21 -5.51 -9.03
N GLU A 47 7.36 -5.16 -8.45
CA GLU A 47 7.92 -3.80 -8.49
C GLU A 47 8.28 -3.41 -9.91
N ARG A 48 8.95 -4.31 -10.64
CA ARG A 48 9.38 -4.09 -12.04
C ARG A 48 8.19 -4.02 -12.99
N GLU A 49 7.19 -4.88 -12.83
CA GLU A 49 5.99 -4.91 -13.66
C GLU A 49 5.12 -3.66 -13.48
N ARG A 50 4.98 -3.19 -12.23
CA ARG A 50 4.17 -2.01 -11.90
C ARG A 50 4.95 -0.69 -12.02
N GLY A 51 6.28 -0.74 -12.15
CA GLY A 51 7.15 0.44 -12.20
C GLY A 51 7.17 1.25 -10.90
N ILE A 52 6.92 0.62 -9.76
CA ILE A 52 6.89 1.25 -8.45
C ILE A 52 7.79 0.50 -7.47
N THR A 53 8.49 1.23 -6.61
CA THR A 53 9.18 0.62 -5.46
C THR A 53 8.17 0.38 -4.35
N ILE A 54 8.10 -0.85 -3.87
CA ILE A 54 7.20 -1.28 -2.80
C ILE A 54 7.97 -1.32 -1.48
N LYS A 55 9.17 -1.89 -1.51
CA LYS A 55 10.00 -2.10 -0.34
C LYS A 55 11.29 -1.30 -0.42
N ALA A 56 11.66 -0.70 0.70
CA ALA A 56 12.95 -0.03 0.82
C ALA A 56 14.11 -1.01 0.64
N GLN A 57 15.03 -0.69 -0.25
CA GLN A 57 16.26 -1.43 -0.50
C GLN A 57 17.48 -0.57 -0.15
N THR A 58 18.58 -1.19 0.21
CA THR A 58 19.79 -0.47 0.57
C THR A 58 20.97 -0.88 -0.29
N ALA A 59 21.81 0.10 -0.66
CA ALA A 59 23.07 -0.16 -1.33
C ALA A 59 24.21 0.63 -0.65
N ALA A 60 25.21 -0.10 -0.15
CA ALA A 60 26.44 0.47 0.37
C ALA A 60 27.46 0.56 -0.76
N LEU A 61 27.91 1.76 -1.08
CA LEU A 61 28.73 2.07 -2.23
C LEU A 61 29.96 2.87 -1.81
N ASP A 62 31.08 2.66 -2.49
CA ASP A 62 32.28 3.47 -2.33
C ASP A 62 32.39 4.46 -3.49
N TYR A 63 32.43 5.75 -3.19
CA TYR A 63 32.55 6.82 -4.17
C TYR A 63 33.83 7.62 -3.97
N LYS A 64 34.65 7.75 -5.02
CA LYS A 64 35.78 8.64 -5.04
C LYS A 64 35.36 10.02 -5.52
N ALA A 65 35.27 10.97 -4.58
CA ALA A 65 34.83 12.34 -4.84
C ALA A 65 35.96 13.18 -5.48
N ASP A 66 35.58 14.37 -5.96
CA ASP A 66 36.50 15.32 -6.61
C ASP A 66 37.56 15.88 -5.66
N ASP A 67 37.34 15.84 -4.34
CA ASP A 67 38.33 16.16 -3.29
C ASP A 67 39.40 15.07 -3.12
N GLY A 68 39.31 13.97 -3.87
CA GLY A 68 40.22 12.83 -3.86
C GLY A 68 39.99 11.84 -2.73
N GLN A 69 39.03 12.07 -1.82
CA GLN A 69 38.69 11.16 -0.74
C GLN A 69 37.67 10.10 -1.21
N ILE A 70 37.67 8.97 -0.50
CA ILE A 70 36.65 7.93 -0.69
C ILE A 70 35.55 8.13 0.35
N TYR A 71 34.33 8.22 -0.11
CA TYR A 71 33.14 8.29 0.72
C TYR A 71 32.36 6.98 0.65
N HIS A 72 31.89 6.53 1.82
CA HIS A 72 31.00 5.38 1.95
C HIS A 72 29.57 5.90 1.90
N LEU A 73 28.90 5.63 0.80
CA LEU A 73 27.53 6.07 0.52
C LEU A 73 26.56 4.94 0.85
N ASN A 74 25.64 5.13 1.77
CA ASN A 74 24.54 4.22 2.00
C ASN A 74 23.29 4.83 1.35
N LEU A 75 22.96 4.35 0.16
CA LEU A 75 21.72 4.68 -0.53
C LEU A 75 20.60 3.82 0.03
N ILE A 76 19.52 4.45 0.46
CA ILE A 76 18.28 3.78 0.90
C ILE A 76 17.20 4.19 -0.08
N ASP A 77 16.78 3.27 -0.95
CA ASP A 77 15.70 3.50 -1.88
C ASP A 77 14.34 3.43 -1.17
N THR A 78 13.44 4.37 -1.43
CA THR A 78 12.15 4.48 -0.73
C THR A 78 10.99 4.35 -1.70
N PRO A 79 9.85 3.79 -1.26
CA PRO A 79 8.61 3.86 -2.04
C PRO A 79 8.20 5.30 -2.36
N GLY A 80 7.48 5.50 -3.46
CA GLY A 80 6.98 6.82 -3.86
C GLY A 80 5.49 7.03 -3.61
N HIS A 81 4.71 5.98 -3.31
CA HIS A 81 3.26 6.02 -3.21
C HIS A 81 2.77 6.33 -1.79
N VAL A 82 1.63 7.04 -1.67
CA VAL A 82 1.04 7.45 -0.38
C VAL A 82 0.75 6.27 0.55
N ASP A 83 0.29 5.13 0.02
CA ASP A 83 0.02 3.92 0.81
C ASP A 83 1.27 3.38 1.52
N PHE A 84 2.47 3.77 1.08
CA PHE A 84 3.74 3.39 1.68
C PHE A 84 4.44 4.53 2.43
N SER A 85 3.72 5.57 2.82
CA SER A 85 4.27 6.71 3.58
C SER A 85 4.99 6.27 4.87
N TYR A 86 4.52 5.19 5.48
CA TYR A 86 5.18 4.59 6.64
C TYR A 86 6.57 4.04 6.31
N GLU A 87 6.73 3.33 5.19
CA GLU A 87 8.02 2.84 4.69
C GLU A 87 8.97 4.00 4.37
N VAL A 88 8.44 5.09 3.79
CA VAL A 88 9.21 6.32 3.52
C VAL A 88 9.73 6.92 4.82
N SER A 89 8.88 7.08 5.83
CA SER A 89 9.25 7.63 7.14
C SER A 89 10.34 6.79 7.83
N ARG A 90 10.21 5.45 7.77
CA ARG A 90 11.22 4.52 8.33
C ARG A 90 12.57 4.65 7.64
N SER A 91 12.56 4.67 6.32
CA SER A 91 13.79 4.78 5.51
C SER A 91 14.48 6.12 5.73
N LEU A 92 13.73 7.22 5.77
CA LEU A 92 14.25 8.55 6.06
C LEU A 92 14.83 8.66 7.47
N SER A 93 14.26 7.96 8.46
CA SER A 93 14.80 7.92 9.83
C SER A 93 16.20 7.28 9.92
N ALA A 94 16.61 6.54 8.90
CA ALA A 94 17.95 5.96 8.79
C ALA A 94 18.94 6.85 8.03
N CYS A 95 18.49 8.01 7.53
CA CYS A 95 19.26 8.91 6.68
C CYS A 95 19.55 10.25 7.35
N GLU A 96 20.65 10.87 6.95
CA GLU A 96 20.98 12.25 7.25
C GLU A 96 20.61 13.20 6.09
N GLY A 97 20.40 12.66 4.87
CA GLY A 97 20.03 13.45 3.70
C GLY A 97 18.99 12.75 2.80
N ALA A 98 18.31 13.53 1.98
CA ALA A 98 17.40 13.05 0.96
C ALA A 98 17.58 13.82 -0.35
N LEU A 99 17.55 13.11 -1.47
CA LEU A 99 17.48 13.69 -2.81
C LEU A 99 16.02 13.81 -3.22
N LEU A 100 15.50 15.01 -3.34
CA LEU A 100 14.16 15.27 -3.89
C LEU A 100 14.27 15.33 -5.41
N VAL A 101 13.89 14.23 -6.07
CA VAL A 101 13.96 14.11 -7.52
C VAL A 101 12.65 14.55 -8.15
N VAL A 102 12.73 15.59 -8.99
CA VAL A 102 11.56 16.15 -9.69
C VAL A 102 11.81 16.06 -11.19
N ASP A 103 10.81 15.60 -11.94
CA ASP A 103 10.82 15.58 -13.40
C ASP A 103 10.79 17.02 -13.95
N ALA A 104 11.83 17.41 -14.70
CA ALA A 104 11.94 18.75 -15.25
C ALA A 104 10.86 19.08 -16.31
N SER A 105 10.10 18.09 -16.79
CA SER A 105 8.99 18.29 -17.73
C SER A 105 7.63 18.39 -17.04
N GLN A 106 7.40 17.58 -16.00
CA GLN A 106 6.12 17.53 -15.28
C GLN A 106 6.05 18.58 -14.17
N GLY A 107 7.12 18.72 -13.37
CA GLY A 107 7.18 19.63 -12.24
C GLY A 107 6.86 18.96 -10.91
N VAL A 108 6.44 19.75 -9.93
CA VAL A 108 6.16 19.31 -8.56
C VAL A 108 4.80 18.60 -8.50
N GLU A 109 4.76 17.46 -7.80
CA GLU A 109 3.58 16.63 -7.58
C GLU A 109 3.27 16.48 -6.08
N ALA A 110 2.01 16.17 -5.70
CA ALA A 110 1.58 16.14 -4.30
C ALA A 110 2.43 15.20 -3.42
N GLN A 111 2.81 14.04 -3.93
CA GLN A 111 3.65 13.09 -3.20
C GLN A 111 5.08 13.61 -2.97
N SER A 112 5.61 14.39 -3.91
CA SER A 112 6.92 15.06 -3.73
C SER A 112 6.87 16.04 -2.57
N VAL A 113 5.76 16.80 -2.44
CA VAL A 113 5.52 17.73 -1.35
C VAL A 113 5.42 16.99 -0.01
N ALA A 114 4.56 15.98 0.07
CA ALA A 114 4.33 15.19 1.29
C ALA A 114 5.60 14.50 1.78
N ASN A 115 6.34 13.83 0.88
CA ASN A 115 7.58 13.16 1.22
C ASN A 115 8.69 14.13 1.64
N CYS A 116 8.73 15.32 1.02
CA CYS A 116 9.67 16.37 1.41
C CYS A 116 9.39 16.89 2.82
N TYR A 117 8.13 17.16 3.15
CA TYR A 117 7.76 17.57 4.52
C TYR A 117 8.05 16.47 5.53
N THR A 118 7.80 15.20 5.22
CA THR A 118 8.19 14.08 6.08
C THR A 118 9.70 14.07 6.34
N ALA A 119 10.53 14.35 5.33
CA ALA A 119 11.98 14.44 5.49
C ALA A 119 12.38 15.62 6.39
N LEU A 120 11.78 16.81 6.19
CA LEU A 120 12.03 18.01 6.97
C LEU A 120 11.62 17.83 8.44
N ASP A 121 10.48 17.21 8.71
CA ASP A 121 10.00 16.91 10.06
C ASP A 121 10.92 15.96 10.82
N LEU A 122 11.60 15.08 10.12
CA LEU A 122 12.62 14.17 10.66
C LEU A 122 14.01 14.84 10.79
N GLY A 123 14.14 16.10 10.36
CA GLY A 123 15.41 16.83 10.38
C GLY A 123 16.43 16.34 9.36
N VAL A 124 15.97 15.73 8.27
CA VAL A 124 16.79 15.26 7.15
C VAL A 124 17.08 16.40 6.18
N GLU A 125 18.34 16.56 5.77
CA GLU A 125 18.75 17.60 4.80
C GLU A 125 18.24 17.24 3.40
N VAL A 126 17.46 18.12 2.76
CA VAL A 126 16.86 17.86 1.46
C VAL A 126 17.62 18.60 0.36
N THR A 127 18.04 17.87 -0.67
CA THR A 127 18.70 18.41 -1.86
C THR A 127 17.81 18.20 -3.09
N ALA A 128 17.43 19.28 -3.77
CA ALA A 128 16.64 19.20 -5.00
C ALA A 128 17.48 18.71 -6.19
N VAL A 129 16.91 17.79 -6.97
CA VAL A 129 17.49 17.22 -8.19
C VAL A 129 16.45 17.26 -9.31
N LEU A 130 16.77 17.96 -10.41
CA LEU A 130 15.92 18.05 -11.59
C LEU A 130 16.33 16.96 -12.58
N ASN A 131 15.47 15.97 -12.74
CA ASN A 131 15.72 14.84 -13.63
C ASN A 131 15.04 15.01 -14.98
N LYS A 132 15.42 14.17 -15.95
CA LYS A 132 14.91 14.13 -17.33
C LYS A 132 15.14 15.42 -18.12
N ILE A 133 16.25 16.11 -17.85
CA ILE A 133 16.62 17.33 -18.60
C ILE A 133 16.92 17.08 -20.10
N ASP A 134 17.02 15.80 -20.50
CA ASP A 134 17.17 15.35 -21.88
C ASP A 134 15.87 15.43 -22.70
N LEU A 135 14.73 15.61 -22.07
CA LEU A 135 13.44 15.71 -22.75
C LEU A 135 13.27 17.09 -23.42
N PRO A 136 12.71 17.16 -24.64
CA PRO A 136 12.43 18.45 -25.31
C PRO A 136 11.44 19.34 -24.54
N SER A 137 10.59 18.76 -23.69
CA SER A 137 9.62 19.45 -22.85
C SER A 137 10.18 19.87 -21.49
N ALA A 138 11.45 19.57 -21.19
CA ALA A 138 12.05 19.92 -19.92
C ALA A 138 12.22 21.43 -19.78
N ASP A 139 11.78 21.97 -18.64
CA ASP A 139 11.94 23.37 -18.26
C ASP A 139 12.47 23.46 -16.81
N PRO A 140 13.79 23.26 -16.62
CA PRO A 140 14.39 23.24 -15.29
C PRO A 140 14.18 24.54 -14.51
N ASP A 141 14.21 25.71 -15.16
CA ASP A 141 14.08 26.99 -14.47
C ASP A 141 12.67 27.19 -13.92
N ARG A 142 11.65 26.76 -14.66
CA ARG A 142 10.26 26.72 -14.21
C ARG A 142 10.11 25.79 -13.00
N VAL A 143 10.67 24.59 -13.07
CA VAL A 143 10.52 23.58 -12.00
C VAL A 143 11.26 24.00 -10.73
N MET A 144 12.41 24.69 -10.84
CA MET A 144 13.06 25.30 -9.67
C MET A 144 12.13 26.29 -8.96
N GLN A 145 11.48 27.17 -9.74
CA GLN A 145 10.53 28.11 -9.17
C GLN A 145 9.32 27.41 -8.53
N GLU A 146 8.81 26.34 -9.15
CA GLU A 146 7.73 25.54 -8.55
C GLU A 146 8.15 24.89 -7.23
N ILE A 147 9.38 24.38 -7.10
CA ILE A 147 9.89 23.83 -5.84
C ILE A 147 9.93 24.91 -4.76
N GLU A 148 10.40 26.12 -5.07
CA GLU A 148 10.42 27.24 -4.12
C GLU A 148 9.01 27.68 -3.73
N ASP A 149 8.09 27.82 -4.70
CA ASP A 149 6.74 28.32 -4.48
C ASP A 149 5.83 27.32 -3.76
N VAL A 150 5.96 26.01 -4.09
CA VAL A 150 5.03 24.96 -3.61
C VAL A 150 5.57 24.27 -2.36
N ILE A 151 6.86 23.95 -2.33
CA ILE A 151 7.48 23.22 -1.21
C ILE A 151 8.11 24.17 -0.21
N GLY A 152 8.63 25.30 -0.67
CA GLY A 152 9.26 26.32 0.19
C GLY A 152 10.72 26.05 0.52
N ILE A 153 11.42 25.16 -0.21
CA ILE A 153 12.86 24.91 -0.08
C ILE A 153 13.64 25.69 -1.16
N ASP A 154 14.87 26.11 -0.86
CA ASP A 154 15.74 26.78 -1.84
C ASP A 154 16.16 25.78 -2.92
N ALA A 155 15.81 26.08 -4.18
CA ALA A 155 16.12 25.25 -5.34
C ALA A 155 17.14 25.88 -6.30
N LYS A 156 17.74 27.03 -5.96
CA LYS A 156 18.71 27.75 -6.85
C LYS A 156 19.91 26.88 -7.22
N ASP A 157 20.38 26.07 -6.27
CA ASP A 157 21.47 25.14 -6.43
C ASP A 157 20.98 23.71 -6.73
N ALA A 158 19.79 23.55 -7.31
CA ALA A 158 19.28 22.25 -7.70
C ALA A 158 20.15 21.60 -8.78
N VAL A 159 20.50 20.34 -8.58
CA VAL A 159 21.33 19.60 -9.54
C VAL A 159 20.50 19.17 -10.72
N ARG A 160 20.99 19.47 -11.95
CA ARG A 160 20.31 19.10 -13.20
C ARG A 160 20.90 17.80 -13.74
N CYS A 161 20.09 16.78 -13.94
CA CYS A 161 20.56 15.50 -14.45
C CYS A 161 19.58 14.82 -15.41
N SER A 162 20.09 13.83 -16.12
CA SER A 162 19.29 12.83 -16.81
C SER A 162 19.76 11.45 -16.38
N ALA A 163 18.97 10.79 -15.55
CA ALA A 163 19.25 9.43 -15.13
C ALA A 163 19.31 8.46 -16.33
N LYS A 164 18.52 8.71 -17.38
CA LYS A 164 18.48 7.89 -18.59
C LYS A 164 19.80 7.96 -19.36
N THR A 165 20.35 9.15 -19.55
CA THR A 165 21.59 9.35 -20.34
C THR A 165 22.86 9.31 -19.51
N GLY A 166 22.75 9.47 -18.17
CA GLY A 166 23.86 9.57 -17.25
C GLY A 166 24.42 11.00 -17.09
N LEU A 167 23.86 11.98 -17.82
CA LEU A 167 24.27 13.37 -17.73
C LEU A 167 24.00 13.95 -16.33
N GLY A 168 24.99 14.61 -15.72
CA GLY A 168 24.86 15.28 -14.42
C GLY A 168 24.76 14.35 -13.20
N VAL A 169 24.79 13.02 -13.36
CA VAL A 169 24.68 12.08 -12.24
C VAL A 169 25.90 12.15 -11.32
N ARG A 170 27.08 12.45 -11.86
CA ARG A 170 28.26 12.72 -11.03
C ARG A 170 28.06 13.95 -10.15
N ASP A 171 27.46 15.02 -10.69
CA ASP A 171 27.17 16.24 -9.93
C ASP A 171 26.18 15.98 -8.80
N VAL A 172 25.23 15.03 -8.99
CA VAL A 172 24.35 14.55 -7.91
C VAL A 172 25.16 13.91 -6.79
N LEU A 173 26.16 13.06 -7.09
CA LEU A 173 27.02 12.44 -6.08
C LEU A 173 27.89 13.46 -5.35
N GLU A 174 28.46 14.44 -6.06
CA GLU A 174 29.22 15.54 -5.44
C GLU A 174 28.31 16.38 -4.52
N ALA A 175 27.05 16.62 -4.91
CA ALA A 175 26.07 17.30 -4.05
C ALA A 175 25.76 16.48 -2.78
N VAL A 176 25.63 15.15 -2.88
CA VAL A 176 25.48 14.27 -1.72
C VAL A 176 26.68 14.40 -0.77
N VAL A 177 27.90 14.36 -1.30
CA VAL A 177 29.11 14.52 -0.49
C VAL A 177 29.17 15.87 0.22
N ALA A 178 28.79 16.95 -0.50
CA ALA A 178 28.90 18.31 0.00
C ALA A 178 27.77 18.71 0.97
N LYS A 179 26.52 18.32 0.65
CA LYS A 179 25.31 18.81 1.36
C LYS A 179 24.83 17.85 2.46
N VAL A 180 24.92 16.52 2.25
CA VAL A 180 24.46 15.57 3.26
C VAL A 180 25.46 15.53 4.43
N PRO A 181 25.02 15.82 5.67
CA PRO A 181 25.92 15.78 6.82
C PRO A 181 26.37 14.34 7.12
N PRO A 182 27.58 14.17 7.71
CA PRO A 182 28.00 12.87 8.20
C PRO A 182 27.14 12.41 9.38
N PRO A 183 26.98 11.09 9.59
CA PRO A 183 26.24 10.57 10.72
C PRO A 183 26.85 10.98 12.06
N LYS A 184 25.98 11.20 13.04
CA LYS A 184 26.34 11.45 14.43
C LYS A 184 26.35 10.14 15.20
N GLY A 185 27.26 9.97 16.17
CA GLY A 185 27.31 8.77 17.01
C GLY A 185 28.65 8.61 17.71
N ASN A 186 28.72 7.64 18.63
CA ASN A 186 29.92 7.33 19.40
C ASN A 186 30.30 5.86 19.18
N VAL A 187 31.43 5.62 18.50
CA VAL A 187 31.93 4.26 18.20
C VAL A 187 32.31 3.50 19.47
N ASP A 188 32.78 4.19 20.53
CA ASP A 188 33.18 3.59 21.80
C ASP A 188 32.02 3.44 22.80
N GLY A 189 30.82 3.93 22.43
CA GLY A 189 29.62 3.85 23.22
C GLY A 189 29.04 2.42 23.34
N PRO A 190 28.03 2.21 24.22
CA PRO A 190 27.22 1.01 24.17
C PRO A 190 26.54 0.86 22.80
N LEU A 191 26.43 -0.36 22.29
CA LEU A 191 25.76 -0.61 21.02
C LEU A 191 24.30 -0.17 21.09
N LYS A 192 23.90 0.66 20.14
CA LYS A 192 22.53 1.00 19.82
C LYS A 192 22.35 0.92 18.31
N ALA A 193 21.62 -0.07 17.84
CA ALA A 193 21.28 -0.18 16.44
C ALA A 193 19.77 -0.27 16.28
N LEU A 194 19.20 0.56 15.41
CA LEU A 194 17.79 0.59 15.10
C LEU A 194 17.47 -0.45 14.04
N VAL A 195 16.50 -1.33 14.28
CA VAL A 195 15.98 -2.25 13.26
C VAL A 195 15.09 -1.46 12.31
N ILE A 196 15.55 -1.24 11.09
CA ILE A 196 14.83 -0.46 10.07
C ILE A 196 13.85 -1.36 9.35
N ASP A 197 14.28 -2.60 9.06
CA ASP A 197 13.51 -3.59 8.33
C ASP A 197 13.88 -5.01 8.79
N ALA A 198 13.00 -5.99 8.56
CA ALA A 198 13.27 -7.39 8.84
C ALA A 198 12.49 -8.28 7.86
N TRP A 199 13.08 -9.42 7.48
CA TRP A 199 12.40 -10.41 6.63
C TRP A 199 12.85 -11.81 7.00
N PHE A 200 12.06 -12.79 6.62
CA PHE A 200 12.37 -14.18 6.85
C PHE A 200 13.04 -14.81 5.62
N ASP A 201 14.21 -15.37 5.84
CA ASP A 201 14.92 -16.19 4.88
C ASP A 201 14.83 -17.67 5.31
N ASN A 202 14.50 -18.56 4.36
CA ASN A 202 14.26 -19.97 4.67
C ASN A 202 15.52 -20.72 5.15
N TYR A 203 16.71 -20.19 4.90
CA TYR A 203 17.99 -20.82 5.24
C TYR A 203 18.59 -20.27 6.53
N VAL A 204 18.54 -18.97 6.72
CA VAL A 204 19.21 -18.29 7.85
C VAL A 204 18.25 -17.75 8.92
N GLY A 205 16.94 -17.89 8.70
CA GLY A 205 15.92 -17.34 9.60
C GLY A 205 15.68 -15.85 9.38
N VAL A 206 15.41 -15.11 10.46
CA VAL A 206 15.17 -13.66 10.37
C VAL A 206 16.46 -12.92 10.07
N VAL A 207 16.45 -12.12 9.01
CA VAL A 207 17.47 -11.13 8.65
C VAL A 207 16.96 -9.75 9.06
N MET A 208 17.73 -9.04 9.88
CA MET A 208 17.39 -7.67 10.30
C MET A 208 18.27 -6.68 9.55
N LEU A 209 17.68 -5.67 8.94
CA LEU A 209 18.39 -4.50 8.43
C LEU A 209 18.48 -3.47 9.55
N VAL A 210 19.69 -3.07 9.91
CA VAL A 210 19.92 -2.18 11.06
C VAL A 210 20.72 -0.95 10.67
N ARG A 211 20.39 0.17 11.32
CA ARG A 211 21.19 1.39 11.37
C ARG A 211 21.93 1.44 12.69
N VAL A 212 23.25 1.34 12.68
CA VAL A 212 24.07 1.47 13.89
C VAL A 212 24.22 2.96 14.24
N ILE A 213 23.66 3.36 15.39
CA ILE A 213 23.76 4.74 15.89
C ILE A 213 25.01 4.89 16.75
N ASP A 214 25.20 4.03 17.75
CA ASP A 214 26.34 4.02 18.64
C ASP A 214 26.96 2.63 18.73
N GLY A 215 28.25 2.56 19.03
CA GLY A 215 28.98 1.33 19.27
C GLY A 215 29.38 0.58 18.01
N VAL A 216 29.72 -0.69 18.19
CA VAL A 216 30.14 -1.61 17.13
C VAL A 216 29.49 -2.96 17.37
N LEU A 217 28.99 -3.58 16.31
CA LEU A 217 28.42 -4.91 16.29
C LEU A 217 29.31 -5.86 15.48
N LYS A 218 29.62 -7.02 16.05
CA LYS A 218 30.49 -8.04 15.41
C LYS A 218 29.83 -9.41 15.41
N PRO A 219 30.20 -10.30 14.49
CA PRO A 219 29.87 -11.71 14.61
C PRO A 219 30.32 -12.28 15.94
N LYS A 220 29.54 -13.19 16.52
CA LYS A 220 29.71 -13.81 17.85
C LYS A 220 29.38 -12.90 19.04
N ASP A 221 28.95 -11.66 18.83
CA ASP A 221 28.41 -10.84 19.92
C ASP A 221 27.05 -11.40 20.37
N LYS A 222 26.82 -11.42 21.69
CA LYS A 222 25.51 -11.68 22.27
C LYS A 222 24.70 -10.39 22.22
N ILE A 223 23.67 -10.38 21.41
CA ILE A 223 22.75 -9.26 21.24
C ILE A 223 21.47 -9.47 22.03
N ARG A 224 20.83 -8.36 22.41
CA ARG A 224 19.51 -8.30 23.01
C ARG A 224 18.65 -7.33 22.23
N LEU A 225 17.43 -7.75 21.91
CA LEU A 225 16.37 -6.91 21.39
C LEU A 225 15.68 -6.24 22.58
N MET A 226 15.64 -4.91 22.63
CA MET A 226 15.23 -4.20 23.85
C MET A 226 13.72 -4.23 24.09
N ALA A 227 12.89 -4.30 23.05
CA ALA A 227 11.44 -4.37 23.18
C ALA A 227 10.95 -5.76 23.62
N THR A 228 11.52 -6.82 23.08
CA THR A 228 11.11 -8.22 23.39
C THR A 228 11.95 -8.85 24.49
N HIS A 229 13.06 -8.23 24.89
CA HIS A 229 14.08 -8.76 25.81
C HIS A 229 14.71 -10.09 25.35
N ALA A 230 14.47 -10.50 24.10
CA ALA A 230 15.03 -11.72 23.54
C ALA A 230 16.54 -11.58 23.27
N GLU A 231 17.30 -12.64 23.59
CA GLU A 231 18.76 -12.67 23.42
C GLU A 231 19.16 -13.67 22.35
N PHE A 232 20.07 -13.28 21.49
CA PHE A 232 20.55 -14.09 20.38
C PHE A 232 22.05 -13.94 20.22
N LEU A 233 22.67 -14.93 19.55
CA LEU A 233 24.07 -14.84 19.14
C LEU A 233 24.10 -14.27 17.71
N CYS A 234 24.79 -13.15 17.52
CA CYS A 234 25.03 -12.61 16.19
C CYS A 234 25.92 -13.58 15.39
N GLU A 235 25.40 -14.17 14.33
CA GLU A 235 26.12 -15.11 13.48
C GLU A 235 26.91 -14.37 12.38
N GLN A 236 26.24 -13.42 11.72
CA GLN A 236 26.80 -12.67 10.60
C GLN A 236 26.35 -11.21 10.63
N VAL A 237 27.23 -10.34 10.17
CA VAL A 237 26.95 -8.95 9.82
C VAL A 237 27.47 -8.65 8.43
N GLY A 238 26.83 -7.73 7.72
CA GLY A 238 27.26 -7.36 6.39
C GLY A 238 26.47 -6.18 5.82
N VAL A 239 26.73 -5.88 4.56
CA VAL A 239 26.06 -4.81 3.80
C VAL A 239 25.58 -5.34 2.46
N PHE A 240 24.65 -4.63 1.83
CA PHE A 240 24.22 -4.90 0.46
C PHE A 240 24.93 -3.95 -0.51
N THR A 241 25.51 -4.49 -1.60
CA THR A 241 26.27 -3.69 -2.59
C THR A 241 25.91 -3.97 -4.06
N PRO A 242 24.70 -4.06 -4.52
CA PRO A 242 23.42 -4.58 -4.05
C PRO A 242 23.40 -6.02 -3.54
N LYS A 243 24.39 -6.84 -3.93
CA LYS A 243 24.52 -8.21 -3.41
C LYS A 243 24.99 -8.18 -1.95
N SER A 244 24.59 -9.16 -1.17
CA SER A 244 25.03 -9.27 0.23
C SER A 244 26.54 -9.52 0.32
N VAL A 245 27.24 -8.70 1.10
CA VAL A 245 28.68 -8.82 1.38
C VAL A 245 28.87 -8.86 2.88
N GLN A 246 29.50 -9.94 3.36
CA GLN A 246 29.82 -10.08 4.78
C GLN A 246 30.90 -9.10 5.20
N LYS A 247 30.73 -8.51 6.40
CA LYS A 247 31.71 -7.66 7.06
C LYS A 247 32.21 -8.27 8.38
N THR A 248 33.33 -7.83 8.83
CA THR A 248 33.89 -8.21 10.15
C THR A 248 33.22 -7.45 11.30
N ALA A 249 32.64 -6.31 11.03
CA ALA A 249 31.93 -5.47 11.98
C ALA A 249 31.02 -4.47 11.27
N LEU A 250 29.99 -4.01 11.96
CA LEU A 250 29.22 -2.79 11.64
C LEU A 250 29.48 -1.76 12.73
N SER A 251 29.92 -0.58 12.35
CA SER A 251 30.27 0.52 13.26
C SER A 251 29.21 1.61 13.26
N ALA A 252 29.24 2.46 14.29
CA ALA A 252 28.39 3.64 14.35
C ALA A 252 28.43 4.42 13.03
N GLY A 253 27.25 4.77 12.52
CA GLY A 253 27.08 5.44 11.25
C GLY A 253 26.76 4.52 10.07
N GLU A 254 27.00 3.22 10.15
CA GLU A 254 26.76 2.28 9.05
C GLU A 254 25.35 1.70 9.05
N VAL A 255 24.87 1.38 7.86
CA VAL A 255 23.64 0.59 7.62
C VAL A 255 24.05 -0.78 7.11
N GLY A 256 23.46 -1.83 7.67
CA GLY A 256 23.82 -3.18 7.26
C GLY A 256 22.87 -4.24 7.79
N PHE A 257 23.06 -5.48 7.39
CA PHE A 257 22.25 -6.60 7.84
C PHE A 257 22.89 -7.37 9.01
N VAL A 258 22.03 -7.97 9.82
CA VAL A 258 22.38 -8.82 10.95
C VAL A 258 21.60 -10.12 10.86
N ILE A 259 22.32 -11.25 10.97
CA ILE A 259 21.75 -12.59 11.07
C ILE A 259 22.12 -13.14 12.45
N ALA A 260 21.12 -13.61 13.19
CA ALA A 260 21.30 -14.08 14.56
C ALA A 260 20.52 -15.39 14.86
N GLY A 261 20.24 -16.20 13.84
CA GLY A 261 19.58 -17.49 13.97
C GLY A 261 18.17 -17.41 14.58
N ILE A 262 17.48 -16.26 14.43
CA ILE A 262 16.14 -16.04 14.96
C ILE A 262 15.14 -16.82 14.11
N LYS A 263 14.42 -17.75 14.73
CA LYS A 263 13.40 -18.57 14.07
C LYS A 263 11.97 -18.10 14.38
N GLU A 264 11.79 -17.45 15.52
CA GLU A 264 10.50 -16.93 15.95
C GLU A 264 10.28 -15.53 15.39
N LEU A 265 9.30 -15.40 14.50
CA LEU A 265 8.99 -14.16 13.79
C LEU A 265 8.64 -13.00 14.74
N VAL A 266 7.96 -13.30 15.85
CA VAL A 266 7.53 -12.30 16.84
C VAL A 266 8.69 -11.66 17.59
N SER A 267 9.87 -12.30 17.61
CA SER A 267 11.01 -11.85 18.40
C SER A 267 11.73 -10.64 17.83
N ALA A 268 11.70 -10.42 16.50
CA ALA A 268 12.40 -9.33 15.84
C ALA A 268 11.39 -8.34 15.24
N LYS A 269 11.12 -7.26 15.94
CA LYS A 269 10.19 -6.21 15.48
C LYS A 269 10.96 -5.06 14.82
N VAL A 270 10.40 -4.54 13.73
CA VAL A 270 10.86 -3.31 13.11
C VAL A 270 10.66 -2.14 14.09
N GLY A 271 11.66 -1.26 14.20
CA GLY A 271 11.68 -0.18 15.19
C GLY A 271 12.27 -0.56 16.54
N ASP A 272 12.62 -1.85 16.77
CA ASP A 272 13.30 -2.26 17.99
C ASP A 272 14.77 -1.82 18.01
N THR A 273 15.34 -1.81 19.19
CA THR A 273 16.76 -1.48 19.41
C THR A 273 17.56 -2.73 19.72
N VAL A 274 18.58 -2.98 18.92
CA VAL A 274 19.59 -4.01 19.18
C VAL A 274 20.70 -3.44 20.06
N THR A 275 21.00 -4.12 21.16
CA THR A 275 22.11 -3.80 22.07
C THR A 275 22.94 -5.03 22.42
N LEU A 276 24.10 -4.86 23.06
CA LEU A 276 24.92 -5.97 23.54
C LEU A 276 24.47 -6.40 24.94
N VAL A 277 24.41 -7.69 25.19
CA VAL A 277 24.06 -8.25 26.53
C VAL A 277 25.08 -7.86 27.59
N ASN A 278 26.36 -7.86 27.24
CA ASN A 278 27.46 -7.56 28.18
C ASN A 278 27.68 -6.05 28.44
N LYS A 279 27.22 -5.18 27.53
CA LYS A 279 27.30 -3.70 27.66
C LYS A 279 26.01 -3.09 27.12
N PRO A 280 24.87 -3.30 27.80
CA PRO A 280 23.59 -2.85 27.27
C PRO A 280 23.45 -1.33 27.27
N ALA A 281 22.71 -0.81 26.30
CA ALA A 281 22.30 0.58 26.27
C ALA A 281 21.32 0.85 27.41
N ALA A 282 21.41 2.05 28.00
CA ALA A 282 20.55 2.42 29.12
C ALA A 282 19.08 2.66 28.69
N GLN A 283 18.86 3.12 27.46
CA GLN A 283 17.53 3.44 26.90
C GLN A 283 17.46 2.96 25.45
N PRO A 284 16.29 2.46 25.00
CA PRO A 284 16.07 2.16 23.60
C PRO A 284 16.11 3.44 22.75
N LEU A 285 16.30 3.29 21.47
CA LEU A 285 16.10 4.33 20.47
C LEU A 285 14.59 4.62 20.36
N VAL A 286 14.24 5.80 19.92
CA VAL A 286 12.85 6.12 19.56
C VAL A 286 12.50 5.25 18.36
N GLY A 287 11.58 4.32 18.57
CA GLY A 287 11.07 3.46 17.51
C GLY A 287 10.12 4.21 16.57
N PHE A 288 9.53 3.47 15.65
CA PHE A 288 8.55 4.03 14.72
C PHE A 288 7.17 4.12 15.36
N LYS A 289 6.37 5.11 14.94
CA LYS A 289 4.96 5.20 15.35
C LYS A 289 4.20 4.00 14.76
N GLU A 290 3.35 3.39 15.56
CA GLU A 290 2.43 2.37 15.04
C GLU A 290 1.44 3.05 14.08
N VAL A 291 1.35 2.51 12.87
CA VAL A 291 0.37 2.96 11.88
C VAL A 291 -0.82 2.03 11.93
N LYS A 292 -2.01 2.59 12.09
CA LYS A 292 -3.24 1.81 12.11
C LYS A 292 -3.72 1.61 10.68
N PRO A 293 -4.10 0.39 10.30
CA PRO A 293 -4.73 0.14 9.01
C PRO A 293 -5.99 1.00 8.84
N GLN A 294 -6.21 1.43 7.60
CA GLN A 294 -7.37 2.25 7.23
C GLN A 294 -8.38 1.45 6.40
N VAL A 295 -7.91 0.40 5.72
CA VAL A 295 -8.68 -0.43 4.80
C VAL A 295 -8.62 -1.87 5.26
N PHE A 296 -9.75 -2.57 5.24
CA PHE A 296 -9.86 -3.95 5.66
C PHE A 296 -10.53 -4.80 4.59
N ALA A 297 -9.97 -5.98 4.33
CA ALA A 297 -10.58 -6.98 3.45
C ALA A 297 -10.42 -8.38 4.04
N GLY A 298 -11.34 -9.28 3.70
CA GLY A 298 -11.21 -10.69 4.02
C GLY A 298 -10.40 -11.40 2.93
N LEU A 299 -9.42 -12.19 3.33
CA LEU A 299 -8.64 -13.08 2.46
C LEU A 299 -8.99 -14.54 2.79
N TYR A 300 -9.50 -15.27 1.82
CA TYR A 300 -9.93 -16.65 1.97
C TYR A 300 -9.23 -17.55 0.97
N PRO A 301 -8.66 -18.68 1.37
CA PRO A 301 -8.09 -19.62 0.43
C PRO A 301 -9.22 -20.29 -0.37
N VAL A 302 -9.00 -20.49 -1.65
CA VAL A 302 -9.96 -21.22 -2.53
C VAL A 302 -10.14 -22.65 -2.00
N GLU A 303 -9.07 -23.30 -1.59
CA GLU A 303 -9.09 -24.63 -0.99
C GLU A 303 -9.05 -24.54 0.55
N SER A 304 -10.06 -25.04 1.23
CA SER A 304 -10.19 -24.94 2.71
C SER A 304 -9.02 -25.59 3.49
N ASN A 305 -8.29 -26.55 2.89
CA ASN A 305 -7.11 -27.20 3.48
C ASN A 305 -5.88 -26.25 3.52
N GLN A 306 -5.88 -25.15 2.80
CA GLN A 306 -4.78 -24.18 2.74
C GLN A 306 -4.85 -23.11 3.84
N PHE A 307 -5.82 -23.16 4.77
CA PHE A 307 -5.97 -22.16 5.82
C PHE A 307 -4.70 -21.99 6.69
N GLU A 308 -4.07 -23.08 7.12
CA GLU A 308 -2.83 -23.01 7.92
C GLU A 308 -1.62 -22.54 7.09
N ALA A 309 -1.59 -22.87 5.81
CA ALA A 309 -0.56 -22.35 4.89
C ALA A 309 -0.70 -20.84 4.73
N LEU A 310 -1.94 -20.34 4.56
CA LEU A 310 -2.24 -18.90 4.49
C LEU A 310 -1.86 -18.18 5.79
N ARG A 311 -2.12 -18.77 6.97
CA ARG A 311 -1.67 -18.22 8.25
C ARG A 311 -0.16 -18.03 8.28
N THR A 312 0.59 -19.07 7.93
CA THR A 312 2.05 -19.03 7.91
C THR A 312 2.60 -17.99 6.92
N ALA A 313 1.96 -17.87 5.76
CA ALA A 313 2.33 -16.86 4.76
C ALA A 313 2.09 -15.43 5.28
N LEU A 314 0.94 -15.18 5.90
CA LEU A 314 0.61 -13.88 6.52
C LEU A 314 1.57 -13.53 7.67
N GLU A 315 1.92 -14.49 8.53
CA GLU A 315 2.91 -14.30 9.60
C GLU A 315 4.28 -13.90 9.05
N LYS A 316 4.73 -14.52 7.96
CA LYS A 316 6.00 -14.17 7.30
C LYS A 316 5.93 -12.80 6.64
N LEU A 317 4.82 -12.45 6.00
CA LEU A 317 4.63 -11.13 5.40
C LEU A 317 4.57 -10.03 6.45
N SER A 318 3.87 -10.24 7.59
CA SER A 318 3.75 -9.23 8.64
C SER A 318 5.07 -8.91 9.34
N LEU A 319 6.05 -9.81 9.32
CA LEU A 319 7.40 -9.51 9.78
C LEU A 319 8.07 -8.43 8.90
N ASN A 320 7.85 -8.54 7.61
CA ASN A 320 8.41 -7.67 6.59
C ASN A 320 7.61 -6.37 6.45
N ASP A 321 6.32 -6.44 6.75
CA ASP A 321 5.35 -5.36 6.66
C ASP A 321 4.62 -5.18 7.99
N ALA A 322 5.17 -4.32 8.84
CA ALA A 322 4.61 -4.07 10.17
C ALA A 322 3.24 -3.37 10.15
N SER A 323 2.79 -2.89 8.99
CA SER A 323 1.48 -2.27 8.81
C SER A 323 0.37 -3.29 8.50
N LEU A 324 0.74 -4.52 8.09
CA LEU A 324 -0.21 -5.60 7.84
C LEU A 324 -0.69 -6.21 9.17
N LEU A 325 -1.96 -6.02 9.46
CA LEU A 325 -2.65 -6.71 10.56
C LEU A 325 -3.54 -7.80 9.99
N PHE A 326 -3.68 -8.92 10.70
CA PHE A 326 -4.59 -9.98 10.30
C PHE A 326 -5.16 -10.72 11.51
N GLU A 327 -6.41 -11.10 11.43
CA GLU A 327 -7.14 -11.87 12.43
C GLU A 327 -7.92 -13.00 11.76
N PRO A 328 -8.05 -14.17 12.39
CA PRO A 328 -8.88 -15.24 11.86
C PRO A 328 -10.34 -14.78 11.71
N GLU A 329 -10.92 -15.06 10.55
CA GLU A 329 -12.31 -14.76 10.24
C GLU A 329 -13.01 -16.00 9.67
N ASN A 330 -14.31 -16.11 9.92
CA ASN A 330 -15.15 -17.15 9.35
C ASN A 330 -16.34 -16.53 8.64
N SER A 331 -16.45 -16.79 7.35
CA SER A 331 -17.57 -16.39 6.51
C SER A 331 -18.50 -17.58 6.28
N THR A 332 -19.82 -17.35 6.35
CA THR A 332 -20.81 -18.39 6.04
C THR A 332 -20.77 -18.79 4.56
N ALA A 333 -20.33 -17.90 3.69
CA ALA A 333 -20.24 -18.14 2.25
C ALA A 333 -18.88 -18.70 1.81
N LEU A 334 -17.76 -18.26 2.44
CA LEU A 334 -16.39 -18.53 1.99
C LEU A 334 -15.61 -19.48 2.94
N GLY A 335 -16.14 -19.76 4.14
CA GLY A 335 -15.47 -20.60 5.13
C GLY A 335 -14.42 -19.85 5.94
N PHE A 336 -13.35 -20.54 6.34
CA PHE A 336 -12.28 -19.98 7.19
C PHE A 336 -11.29 -19.18 6.36
N GLY A 337 -10.93 -18.00 6.84
CA GLY A 337 -9.98 -17.07 6.24
C GLY A 337 -9.44 -16.10 7.28
N PHE A 338 -8.93 -14.97 6.80
CA PHE A 338 -8.40 -13.91 7.66
C PHE A 338 -8.97 -12.56 7.26
N ARG A 339 -9.35 -11.77 8.26
CA ARG A 339 -9.59 -10.35 8.11
C ARG A 339 -8.27 -9.63 8.16
N CYS A 340 -7.89 -8.97 7.09
CA CYS A 340 -6.62 -8.28 6.97
C CYS A 340 -6.84 -6.77 6.91
N GLY A 341 -5.96 -6.02 7.60
CA GLY A 341 -5.92 -4.57 7.60
C GLY A 341 -4.74 -4.05 6.79
N PHE A 342 -4.98 -3.04 5.97
CA PHE A 342 -4.04 -2.45 5.01
C PHE A 342 -4.01 -0.93 5.14
N LEU A 343 -2.93 -0.31 4.67
CA LEU A 343 -2.80 1.15 4.64
C LEU A 343 -3.70 1.78 3.57
N GLY A 344 -3.84 1.12 2.43
CA GLY A 344 -4.66 1.56 1.31
C GLY A 344 -4.95 0.43 0.33
N LEU A 345 -5.54 0.75 -0.82
CA LEU A 345 -5.88 -0.23 -1.86
C LEU A 345 -4.66 -0.84 -2.52
N LEU A 346 -3.70 -0.02 -2.91
CA LEU A 346 -2.49 -0.51 -3.56
C LEU A 346 -1.72 -1.46 -2.63
N HIS A 347 -1.67 -1.13 -1.34
CA HIS A 347 -1.08 -2.02 -0.32
C HIS A 347 -1.83 -3.36 -0.27
N MET A 348 -3.16 -3.36 -0.28
CA MET A 348 -3.99 -4.58 -0.30
C MET A 348 -3.70 -5.44 -1.55
N GLU A 349 -3.67 -4.82 -2.74
CA GLU A 349 -3.40 -5.53 -4.00
C GLU A 349 -2.00 -6.16 -4.00
N ILE A 350 -1.01 -5.45 -3.49
CA ILE A 350 0.37 -5.93 -3.40
C ILE A 350 0.49 -7.10 -2.43
N VAL A 351 -0.13 -7.02 -1.25
CA VAL A 351 -0.14 -8.14 -0.29
C VAL A 351 -0.81 -9.37 -0.90
N GLN A 352 -1.96 -9.20 -1.58
CA GLN A 352 -2.63 -10.30 -2.28
C GLN A 352 -1.71 -10.91 -3.35
N GLU A 353 -1.14 -10.10 -4.23
CA GLU A 353 -0.29 -10.57 -5.31
C GLU A 353 0.99 -11.24 -4.80
N ARG A 354 1.55 -10.78 -3.68
CA ARG A 354 2.68 -11.44 -3.00
C ARG A 354 2.29 -12.80 -2.44
N LEU A 355 1.10 -12.92 -1.82
CA LEU A 355 0.60 -14.20 -1.35
C LEU A 355 0.40 -15.20 -2.49
N GLU A 356 -0.11 -14.74 -3.63
CA GLU A 356 -0.30 -15.55 -4.83
C GLU A 356 1.04 -16.00 -5.45
N ARG A 357 2.02 -15.08 -5.60
CA ARG A 357 3.28 -15.36 -6.31
C ARG A 357 4.37 -15.97 -5.44
N GLU A 358 4.55 -15.47 -4.20
CA GLU A 358 5.65 -15.91 -3.33
C GLU A 358 5.29 -17.17 -2.54
N TYR A 359 3.98 -17.39 -2.27
CA TYR A 359 3.50 -18.49 -1.42
C TYR A 359 2.56 -19.46 -2.14
N ASP A 360 2.33 -19.28 -3.46
CA ASP A 360 1.48 -20.15 -4.30
C ASP A 360 0.06 -20.33 -3.73
N MET A 361 -0.54 -19.21 -3.28
CA MET A 361 -1.87 -19.18 -2.67
C MET A 361 -2.92 -18.72 -3.68
N ASP A 362 -3.93 -19.55 -3.94
CA ASP A 362 -5.14 -19.10 -4.65
C ASP A 362 -6.11 -18.47 -3.63
N LEU A 363 -6.42 -17.17 -3.79
CA LEU A 363 -7.16 -16.41 -2.80
C LEU A 363 -8.45 -15.80 -3.36
N ILE A 364 -9.49 -15.78 -2.52
CA ILE A 364 -10.70 -14.97 -2.71
C ILE A 364 -10.58 -13.76 -1.80
N THR A 365 -10.56 -12.56 -2.39
CA THR A 365 -10.53 -11.29 -1.66
C THR A 365 -11.91 -10.67 -1.65
N THR A 366 -12.40 -10.28 -0.46
CA THR A 366 -13.66 -9.53 -0.36
C THR A 366 -13.45 -8.06 -0.71
N ALA A 367 -14.56 -7.34 -0.97
CA ALA A 367 -14.50 -5.90 -1.16
C ALA A 367 -13.86 -5.21 0.06
N PRO A 368 -12.94 -4.23 -0.15
CA PRO A 368 -12.37 -3.49 0.95
C PRO A 368 -13.42 -2.63 1.65
N THR A 369 -13.27 -2.53 2.94
CA THR A 369 -14.10 -1.71 3.82
C THR A 369 -13.21 -0.82 4.68
N VAL A 370 -13.77 0.28 5.16
CA VAL A 370 -13.08 1.16 6.12
C VAL A 370 -13.54 0.84 7.55
N VAL A 371 -12.83 1.35 8.54
CA VAL A 371 -13.26 1.29 9.94
C VAL A 371 -14.40 2.28 10.16
N TYR A 372 -15.50 1.82 10.73
CA TYR A 372 -16.58 2.67 11.19
C TYR A 372 -16.60 2.72 12.71
N GLU A 373 -16.99 3.86 13.28
CA GLU A 373 -17.17 4.02 14.70
C GLU A 373 -18.67 4.12 15.03
N LEU A 374 -19.11 3.34 15.99
CA LEU A 374 -20.50 3.34 16.46
C LEU A 374 -20.55 3.85 17.89
N LEU A 375 -21.39 4.83 18.15
CA LEU A 375 -21.81 5.17 19.50
C LEU A 375 -23.07 4.36 19.81
N LEU A 376 -22.97 3.47 20.78
CA LEU A 376 -24.12 2.68 21.25
C LEU A 376 -24.96 3.50 22.25
N LYS A 377 -26.23 3.10 22.45
CA LYS A 377 -27.16 3.79 23.36
C LYS A 377 -26.75 3.73 24.85
N ASP A 378 -25.91 2.78 25.21
CA ASP A 378 -25.32 2.64 26.54
C ASP A 378 -24.09 3.54 26.74
N GLY A 379 -23.68 4.28 25.71
CA GLY A 379 -22.54 5.20 25.70
C GLY A 379 -21.20 4.54 25.32
N GLU A 380 -21.18 3.25 25.03
CA GLU A 380 -19.98 2.56 24.54
C GLU A 380 -19.68 2.97 23.09
N VAL A 381 -18.39 3.19 22.78
CA VAL A 381 -17.89 3.45 21.44
C VAL A 381 -17.22 2.19 20.90
N VAL A 382 -17.76 1.63 19.82
CA VAL A 382 -17.27 0.39 19.19
C VAL A 382 -16.81 0.68 17.78
N GLN A 383 -15.63 0.19 17.42
CA GLN A 383 -15.13 0.22 16.05
C GLN A 383 -15.51 -1.05 15.30
N ILE A 384 -15.96 -0.91 14.07
CA ILE A 384 -16.37 -2.01 13.19
C ILE A 384 -15.58 -1.94 11.89
N GLU A 385 -14.93 -3.02 11.55
CA GLU A 385 -14.18 -3.22 10.31
C GLU A 385 -14.96 -4.09 9.31
N ASN A 386 -15.79 -4.99 9.83
CA ASN A 386 -16.60 -5.90 9.04
C ASN A 386 -18.08 -5.52 9.09
N PRO A 387 -18.71 -5.20 7.93
CA PRO A 387 -20.13 -4.88 7.87
C PRO A 387 -21.06 -5.97 8.42
N SER A 388 -20.64 -7.24 8.38
CA SER A 388 -21.46 -8.35 8.91
C SER A 388 -21.61 -8.30 10.43
N ARG A 389 -20.64 -7.67 11.15
CA ARG A 389 -20.63 -7.50 12.61
C ARG A 389 -21.43 -6.28 13.09
N LEU A 390 -22.09 -5.55 12.19
CA LEU A 390 -22.91 -4.39 12.58
C LEU A 390 -24.00 -4.82 13.56
N PRO A 391 -24.09 -4.24 14.78
CA PRO A 391 -25.14 -4.51 15.74
C PRO A 391 -26.52 -4.13 15.18
N GLU A 392 -27.57 -4.60 15.81
CA GLU A 392 -28.93 -4.17 15.49
C GLU A 392 -29.05 -2.64 15.59
N THR A 393 -29.69 -2.03 14.60
CA THR A 393 -29.88 -0.55 14.54
C THR A 393 -30.58 0.01 15.78
N SER A 394 -31.38 -0.81 16.49
CA SER A 394 -32.03 -0.46 17.75
C SER A 394 -31.05 -0.13 18.88
N ARG A 395 -29.82 -0.66 18.84
CA ARG A 395 -28.76 -0.44 19.85
C ARG A 395 -27.85 0.73 19.52
N ILE A 396 -27.85 1.20 18.29
CA ILE A 396 -26.96 2.26 17.79
C ILE A 396 -27.61 3.61 18.07
N ALA A 397 -26.88 4.52 18.69
CA ALA A 397 -27.27 5.92 18.88
C ALA A 397 -26.76 6.77 17.69
N GLU A 398 -25.53 6.57 17.26
CA GLU A 398 -24.88 7.33 16.18
C GLU A 398 -23.91 6.44 15.40
N THR A 399 -23.85 6.63 14.10
CA THR A 399 -22.84 6.00 13.24
C THR A 399 -21.87 7.06 12.76
N ARG A 400 -20.56 6.74 12.76
CA ARG A 400 -19.49 7.64 12.32
C ARG A 400 -18.66 6.97 11.26
N GLU A 401 -18.33 7.73 10.21
CA GLU A 401 -17.41 7.31 9.15
C GLU A 401 -16.07 8.01 9.26
N PRO A 402 -14.96 7.38 8.84
CA PRO A 402 -13.65 8.01 8.79
C PRO A 402 -13.64 9.07 7.70
N VAL A 403 -13.20 10.28 8.06
CA VAL A 403 -13.00 11.41 7.16
C VAL A 403 -11.51 11.67 7.03
N ILE A 404 -11.07 11.90 5.82
CA ILE A 404 -9.69 12.22 5.46
C ILE A 404 -9.60 13.65 4.92
N ASN A 405 -8.45 14.26 5.15
CA ASN A 405 -8.05 15.50 4.48
C ASN A 405 -7.29 15.13 3.21
N VAL A 406 -7.83 15.49 2.06
CA VAL A 406 -7.26 15.17 0.73
C VAL A 406 -6.68 16.44 0.13
N ASN A 407 -5.39 16.42 -0.21
CA ASN A 407 -4.69 17.47 -0.94
C ASN A 407 -4.47 17.04 -2.40
N LEU A 408 -4.97 17.84 -3.31
CA LEU A 408 -4.94 17.59 -4.74
C LEU A 408 -4.12 18.70 -5.40
N LEU A 409 -3.07 18.33 -6.12
CA LEU A 409 -2.24 19.27 -6.87
C LEU A 409 -2.41 19.01 -8.38
N MET A 410 -2.72 20.07 -9.15
CA MET A 410 -3.01 19.96 -10.58
C MET A 410 -2.83 21.28 -11.31
N PRO A 411 -2.62 21.25 -12.64
CA PRO A 411 -2.74 22.43 -13.50
C PRO A 411 -4.16 23.04 -13.46
N GLN A 412 -4.24 24.36 -13.62
CA GLN A 412 -5.49 25.13 -13.53
C GLN A 412 -6.61 24.61 -14.45
N ASP A 413 -6.27 24.06 -15.61
CA ASP A 413 -7.22 23.57 -16.62
C ASP A 413 -8.11 22.42 -16.12
N TYR A 414 -7.65 21.65 -15.13
CA TYR A 414 -8.35 20.47 -14.61
C TYR A 414 -9.15 20.73 -13.33
N VAL A 415 -9.03 21.91 -12.74
CA VAL A 415 -9.66 22.27 -11.45
C VAL A 415 -11.17 22.02 -11.47
N GLY A 416 -11.88 22.48 -12.51
CA GLY A 416 -13.34 22.31 -12.60
C GLY A 416 -13.80 20.84 -12.64
N ALA A 417 -13.08 19.99 -13.39
CA ALA A 417 -13.40 18.57 -13.51
C ALA A 417 -13.13 17.83 -12.18
N VAL A 418 -12.01 18.15 -11.53
CA VAL A 418 -11.62 17.56 -10.25
C VAL A 418 -12.56 18.01 -9.12
N MET A 419 -12.95 19.29 -9.08
CA MET A 419 -13.95 19.77 -8.11
C MET A 419 -15.28 19.04 -8.28
N THR A 420 -15.72 18.81 -9.52
CA THR A 420 -16.96 18.05 -9.79
C THR A 420 -16.82 16.61 -9.27
N LEU A 421 -15.70 15.95 -9.49
CA LEU A 421 -15.43 14.62 -8.98
C LEU A 421 -15.49 14.59 -7.44
N CYS A 422 -14.81 15.51 -6.76
CA CYS A 422 -14.79 15.59 -5.29
C CYS A 422 -16.20 15.82 -4.72
N ASN A 423 -17.00 16.71 -5.32
CA ASN A 423 -18.36 16.98 -4.88
C ASN A 423 -19.27 15.75 -5.05
N ASN A 424 -19.13 14.98 -6.14
CA ASN A 424 -19.88 13.74 -6.35
C ASN A 424 -19.51 12.66 -5.32
N LYS A 425 -18.31 12.73 -4.77
CA LYS A 425 -17.81 11.85 -3.70
C LYS A 425 -17.98 12.44 -2.29
N ARG A 426 -18.98 13.31 -2.13
CA ARG A 426 -19.32 13.91 -0.83
C ARG A 426 -18.20 14.75 -0.20
N GLY A 427 -17.26 15.23 -1.01
CA GLY A 427 -16.16 16.08 -0.57
C GLY A 427 -16.64 17.48 -0.16
N ILE A 428 -16.04 18.00 0.90
CA ILE A 428 -16.24 19.37 1.39
C ILE A 428 -14.96 20.15 1.12
N GLN A 429 -15.01 21.13 0.21
CA GLN A 429 -13.87 21.98 -0.09
C GLN A 429 -13.48 22.83 1.12
N LYS A 430 -12.22 22.81 1.51
CA LYS A 430 -11.66 23.62 2.61
C LYS A 430 -10.79 24.76 2.12
N ASN A 431 -9.94 24.49 1.16
CA ASN A 431 -9.00 25.46 0.66
C ASN A 431 -8.76 25.32 -0.84
N MET A 432 -8.38 26.41 -1.48
CA MET A 432 -7.93 26.48 -2.86
C MET A 432 -6.83 27.53 -2.95
N GLN A 433 -5.64 27.10 -3.32
CA GLN A 433 -4.48 27.97 -3.44
C GLN A 433 -3.90 27.87 -4.86
N TYR A 434 -3.62 29.03 -5.45
CA TYR A 434 -2.90 29.13 -6.71
C TYR A 434 -1.40 29.27 -6.41
N MET A 435 -0.60 28.34 -6.93
CA MET A 435 0.84 28.29 -6.77
C MET A 435 1.47 28.31 -8.18
N GLY A 436 1.71 29.50 -8.68
CA GLY A 436 2.15 29.68 -10.06
C GLY A 436 1.13 29.16 -11.07
N ARG A 437 1.47 28.07 -11.79
CA ARG A 437 0.58 27.39 -12.76
C ARG A 437 -0.19 26.22 -12.15
N GLN A 438 0.19 25.81 -10.96
CA GLN A 438 -0.47 24.72 -10.24
C GLN A 438 -1.55 25.27 -9.31
N VAL A 439 -2.53 24.46 -9.02
CA VAL A 439 -3.58 24.75 -8.04
C VAL A 439 -3.61 23.62 -7.03
N MET A 440 -3.50 23.97 -5.76
CA MET A 440 -3.71 23.03 -4.67
C MET A 440 -5.14 23.17 -4.16
N LEU A 441 -5.89 22.07 -4.18
CA LEU A 441 -7.21 21.94 -3.60
C LEU A 441 -7.14 21.07 -2.35
N SER A 442 -7.69 21.53 -1.24
CA SER A 442 -7.86 20.72 -0.04
C SER A 442 -9.33 20.42 0.19
N TYR A 443 -9.64 19.14 0.36
CA TYR A 443 -10.99 18.62 0.60
C TYR A 443 -11.03 17.74 1.83
N GLU A 444 -12.09 17.82 2.62
CA GLU A 444 -12.46 16.77 3.56
C GLU A 444 -13.38 15.78 2.86
N MET A 445 -13.02 14.50 2.86
CA MET A 445 -13.77 13.46 2.15
C MET A 445 -13.95 12.22 3.02
N PRO A 446 -15.12 11.52 2.94
CA PRO A 446 -15.24 10.21 3.56
C PRO A 446 -14.27 9.21 2.90
N LEU A 447 -13.47 8.52 3.71
CA LEU A 447 -12.47 7.58 3.20
C LEU A 447 -13.09 6.49 2.33
N ASN A 448 -14.29 6.02 2.68
CA ASN A 448 -15.00 5.00 1.91
C ASN A 448 -15.34 5.43 0.46
N GLU A 449 -15.52 6.72 0.20
CA GLU A 449 -15.76 7.25 -1.15
C GLU A 449 -14.47 7.39 -1.98
N VAL A 450 -13.31 7.37 -1.31
CA VAL A 450 -11.99 7.53 -1.93
C VAL A 450 -11.36 6.17 -2.23
N VAL A 451 -11.45 5.23 -1.30
CA VAL A 451 -10.76 3.94 -1.35
C VAL A 451 -11.13 3.12 -2.59
N LEU A 452 -12.35 3.18 -3.13
CA LEU A 452 -12.79 2.26 -4.16
C LEU A 452 -12.30 2.63 -5.57
N ASP A 453 -12.54 3.86 -6.02
CA ASP A 453 -12.39 4.23 -7.45
C ASP A 453 -11.93 5.68 -7.67
N PHE A 454 -11.75 6.45 -6.59
CA PHE A 454 -11.46 7.89 -6.72
C PHE A 454 -10.15 8.17 -7.42
N PHE A 455 -9.10 7.40 -7.15
CA PHE A 455 -7.78 7.61 -7.72
C PHE A 455 -7.77 7.39 -9.25
N ASP A 456 -8.43 6.33 -9.71
CA ASP A 456 -8.55 6.04 -11.14
C ASP A 456 -9.37 7.09 -11.87
N LYS A 457 -10.47 7.54 -11.24
CA LYS A 457 -11.30 8.63 -11.76
C LYS A 457 -10.54 9.96 -11.77
N LEU A 458 -9.74 10.25 -10.73
CA LEU A 458 -8.89 11.42 -10.68
C LEU A 458 -7.91 11.46 -11.84
N LYS A 459 -7.21 10.35 -12.08
CA LYS A 459 -6.31 10.20 -13.24
C LYS A 459 -7.04 10.40 -14.56
N SER A 460 -8.22 9.80 -14.68
CA SER A 460 -9.02 9.89 -15.92
C SER A 460 -9.46 11.33 -16.21
N VAL A 461 -10.07 12.03 -15.24
CA VAL A 461 -10.59 13.41 -15.46
C VAL A 461 -9.49 14.44 -15.62
N SER A 462 -8.31 14.19 -15.07
CA SER A 462 -7.14 15.06 -15.16
C SER A 462 -6.14 14.64 -16.24
N ARG A 463 -6.44 13.59 -17.00
CA ARG A 463 -5.50 12.99 -17.98
C ARG A 463 -4.13 12.64 -17.37
N GLY A 464 -4.12 12.26 -16.09
CA GLY A 464 -2.91 11.94 -15.35
C GLY A 464 -2.15 13.13 -14.75
N TYR A 465 -2.63 14.36 -14.92
CA TYR A 465 -1.96 15.57 -14.42
C TYR A 465 -2.31 15.95 -12.98
N ALA A 466 -3.31 15.33 -12.36
CA ALA A 466 -3.61 15.57 -10.95
C ALA A 466 -2.97 14.51 -10.07
N SER A 467 -2.27 14.95 -9.06
CA SER A 467 -1.73 14.12 -7.99
C SER A 467 -2.51 14.32 -6.69
N MET A 468 -2.50 13.33 -5.84
CA MET A 468 -3.24 13.30 -4.59
C MET A 468 -2.35 12.78 -3.46
N ASP A 469 -2.52 13.42 -2.31
CA ASP A 469 -2.07 12.94 -1.01
C ASP A 469 -3.22 13.05 -0.01
N TYR A 470 -3.25 12.18 1.01
CA TYR A 470 -4.30 12.24 2.02
C TYR A 470 -3.82 11.80 3.40
N GLU A 471 -4.48 12.32 4.43
CA GLU A 471 -4.25 11.94 5.82
C GLU A 471 -5.58 11.76 6.56
N PHE A 472 -5.59 10.85 7.54
CA PHE A 472 -6.76 10.65 8.40
C PHE A 472 -7.00 11.92 9.24
N LEU A 473 -8.24 12.39 9.28
CA LEU A 473 -8.64 13.56 10.04
C LEU A 473 -9.40 13.17 11.32
N GLU A 474 -10.58 12.60 11.17
CA GLU A 474 -11.47 12.29 12.30
C GLU A 474 -12.55 11.26 11.90
N PHE A 475 -13.25 10.73 12.91
CA PHE A 475 -14.53 10.05 12.69
C PHE A 475 -15.68 11.07 12.79
N ARG A 476 -16.53 11.13 11.76
CA ARG A 476 -17.63 12.10 11.65
C ARG A 476 -18.98 11.38 11.53
N ALA A 477 -19.98 11.89 12.26
CA ALA A 477 -21.34 11.38 12.21
C ALA A 477 -21.90 11.40 10.79
N ALA A 478 -22.51 10.29 10.35
CA ALA A 478 -23.10 10.13 9.04
C ALA A 478 -24.30 9.16 9.08
N ASP A 479 -25.29 9.38 8.22
CA ASP A 479 -26.43 8.46 8.07
C ASP A 479 -26.04 7.27 7.21
N LEU A 480 -25.53 6.23 7.88
CA LEU A 480 -25.04 5.01 7.27
C LEU A 480 -26.02 3.87 7.43
N VAL A 481 -26.11 3.03 6.42
CA VAL A 481 -26.94 1.84 6.42
C VAL A 481 -26.15 0.64 5.93
N LYS A 482 -26.48 -0.54 6.48
CA LYS A 482 -25.97 -1.81 5.98
C LYS A 482 -26.77 -2.23 4.76
N LEU A 483 -26.06 -2.45 3.67
CA LEU A 483 -26.59 -3.01 2.42
C LEU A 483 -26.19 -4.48 2.35
N ASP A 484 -27.17 -5.37 2.43
CA ASP A 484 -26.98 -6.81 2.31
C ASP A 484 -27.30 -7.30 0.90
N ILE A 485 -26.48 -8.18 0.36
CA ILE A 485 -26.75 -8.87 -0.91
C ILE A 485 -27.22 -10.29 -0.62
N MET A 486 -28.36 -10.64 -1.20
CA MET A 486 -28.94 -11.97 -1.08
C MET A 486 -28.97 -12.67 -2.43
N VAL A 487 -28.55 -13.93 -2.46
CA VAL A 487 -28.59 -14.79 -3.64
C VAL A 487 -29.54 -15.96 -3.34
N ASN A 488 -30.61 -16.09 -4.11
CA ASN A 488 -31.70 -17.05 -3.87
C ASN A 488 -32.36 -16.98 -2.49
N GLY A 489 -32.28 -15.83 -1.82
CA GLY A 489 -32.84 -15.63 -0.49
C GLY A 489 -31.86 -15.89 0.66
N GLU A 490 -30.66 -16.36 0.36
CA GLU A 490 -29.58 -16.51 1.32
C GLU A 490 -28.69 -15.27 1.30
N ARG A 491 -28.34 -14.75 2.47
CA ARG A 491 -27.45 -13.60 2.61
C ARG A 491 -26.00 -14.06 2.36
N VAL A 492 -25.29 -13.30 1.50
CA VAL A 492 -23.87 -13.49 1.27
C VAL A 492 -23.13 -12.45 2.10
N ASP A 493 -22.63 -12.84 3.25
CA ASP A 493 -21.97 -11.96 4.22
C ASP A 493 -20.75 -11.25 3.65
N ALA A 494 -19.97 -11.93 2.83
CA ALA A 494 -18.80 -11.39 2.14
C ALA A 494 -19.13 -10.25 1.15
N LEU A 495 -20.39 -10.06 0.77
CA LEU A 495 -20.89 -9.00 -0.12
C LEU A 495 -21.63 -7.89 0.62
N SER A 496 -21.73 -7.99 1.95
CA SER A 496 -22.35 -6.93 2.76
C SER A 496 -21.48 -5.69 2.81
N MET A 497 -22.07 -4.50 2.73
CA MET A 497 -21.35 -3.23 2.77
C MET A 497 -22.08 -2.18 3.61
N ILE A 498 -21.34 -1.22 4.15
CA ILE A 498 -21.90 -0.04 4.81
C ILE A 498 -21.82 1.12 3.82
N VAL A 499 -22.95 1.76 3.57
CA VAL A 499 -23.07 2.85 2.59
C VAL A 499 -23.86 4.01 3.17
N ASN A 500 -23.65 5.22 2.65
CA ASN A 500 -24.51 6.34 2.99
C ASN A 500 -25.94 6.09 2.49
N ARG A 501 -26.94 6.39 3.33
CA ARG A 501 -28.35 6.13 3.03
C ARG A 501 -28.80 6.77 1.71
N ALA A 502 -28.35 7.98 1.41
CA ALA A 502 -28.72 8.67 0.17
C ALA A 502 -28.26 7.91 -1.09
N ASN A 503 -27.11 7.23 -1.02
CA ASN A 503 -26.54 6.47 -2.14
C ASN A 503 -26.96 4.99 -2.15
N SER A 504 -27.63 4.50 -1.11
CA SER A 504 -27.88 3.08 -0.89
C SER A 504 -28.68 2.42 -2.01
N VAL A 505 -29.71 3.10 -2.53
CA VAL A 505 -30.58 2.57 -3.60
C VAL A 505 -29.80 2.46 -4.91
N ARG A 506 -29.05 3.50 -5.26
CA ARG A 506 -28.20 3.52 -6.47
C ARG A 506 -27.18 2.40 -6.37
N ARG A 507 -26.42 2.34 -5.29
CA ARG A 507 -25.36 1.33 -5.08
C ARG A 507 -25.91 -0.09 -5.07
N GLY A 508 -27.07 -0.32 -4.44
CA GLY A 508 -27.73 -1.63 -4.43
C GLY A 508 -28.16 -2.11 -5.82
N ARG A 509 -28.60 -1.19 -6.70
CA ARG A 509 -28.94 -1.52 -8.09
C ARG A 509 -27.72 -1.86 -8.91
N GLU A 510 -26.66 -1.07 -8.80
CA GLU A 510 -25.40 -1.27 -9.52
C GLU A 510 -24.78 -2.63 -9.17
N VAL A 511 -24.68 -2.94 -7.86
CA VAL A 511 -24.15 -4.23 -7.40
C VAL A 511 -25.01 -5.39 -7.89
N ALA A 512 -26.35 -5.32 -7.76
CA ALA A 512 -27.23 -6.39 -8.22
C ALA A 512 -27.15 -6.61 -9.74
N ALA A 513 -27.04 -5.52 -10.52
CA ALA A 513 -26.88 -5.59 -11.98
C ALA A 513 -25.53 -6.23 -12.36
N LYS A 514 -24.45 -5.83 -11.70
CA LYS A 514 -23.11 -6.40 -11.95
C LYS A 514 -23.03 -7.88 -11.58
N MET A 515 -23.60 -8.25 -10.44
CA MET A 515 -23.71 -9.66 -10.03
C MET A 515 -24.50 -10.50 -11.04
N ARG A 516 -25.56 -9.95 -11.65
CA ARG A 516 -26.31 -10.64 -12.69
C ARG A 516 -25.46 -10.94 -13.94
N GLU A 517 -24.52 -10.07 -14.28
CA GLU A 517 -23.61 -10.26 -15.42
C GLU A 517 -22.58 -11.37 -15.15
N LEU A 518 -22.08 -11.43 -13.91
CA LEU A 518 -20.99 -12.30 -13.51
C LEU A 518 -21.43 -13.69 -13.09
N ILE A 519 -22.59 -13.83 -12.44
CA ILE A 519 -23.09 -15.15 -12.04
C ILE A 519 -23.51 -15.95 -13.29
N PRO A 520 -22.91 -17.13 -13.53
CA PRO A 520 -23.22 -17.93 -14.70
C PRO A 520 -24.65 -18.45 -14.63
N ARG A 521 -25.28 -18.66 -15.81
CA ARG A 521 -26.61 -19.25 -15.89
C ARG A 521 -26.57 -20.69 -15.39
N GLN A 522 -27.43 -20.99 -14.43
CA GLN A 522 -27.58 -22.33 -13.84
C GLN A 522 -28.84 -23.03 -14.33
N MET A 523 -29.11 -24.24 -13.86
CA MET A 523 -30.30 -25.02 -14.25
C MET A 523 -31.61 -24.46 -13.71
N PHE A 524 -31.53 -23.44 -12.81
CA PHE A 524 -32.66 -22.73 -12.21
C PHE A 524 -32.44 -21.22 -12.25
N ASP A 525 -33.51 -20.45 -12.04
CA ASP A 525 -33.40 -18.99 -12.00
C ASP A 525 -32.76 -18.55 -10.67
N VAL A 526 -31.68 -17.77 -10.76
CA VAL A 526 -31.00 -17.20 -9.58
C VAL A 526 -31.50 -15.80 -9.33
N ALA A 527 -32.11 -15.58 -8.18
CA ALA A 527 -32.55 -14.26 -7.74
C ALA A 527 -31.45 -13.56 -6.96
N ILE A 528 -31.05 -12.38 -7.39
CA ILE A 528 -30.08 -11.50 -6.72
C ILE A 528 -30.87 -10.33 -6.17
N GLN A 529 -30.74 -10.04 -4.87
CA GLN A 529 -31.48 -9.00 -4.20
C GLN A 529 -30.55 -8.15 -3.35
N ALA A 530 -30.70 -6.85 -3.42
CA ALA A 530 -30.06 -5.93 -2.48
C ALA A 530 -31.10 -5.46 -1.47
N SER A 531 -30.77 -5.47 -0.17
CA SER A 531 -31.71 -5.13 0.90
C SER A 531 -31.05 -4.28 1.98
N ILE A 532 -31.88 -3.45 2.63
CA ILE A 532 -31.53 -2.71 3.85
C ILE A 532 -32.43 -3.25 4.95
N GLY A 533 -31.88 -4.02 5.87
CA GLY A 533 -32.66 -4.77 6.85
C GLY A 533 -33.63 -5.72 6.15
N ALA A 534 -34.93 -5.58 6.43
CA ALA A 534 -36.00 -6.39 5.81
C ALA A 534 -36.46 -5.86 4.43
N ASN A 535 -36.09 -4.64 4.04
CA ASN A 535 -36.59 -3.99 2.83
C ASN A 535 -35.68 -4.30 1.64
N ILE A 536 -36.24 -4.95 0.61
CA ILE A 536 -35.58 -5.20 -0.67
C ILE A 536 -35.65 -3.92 -1.50
N ILE A 537 -34.49 -3.35 -1.84
CA ILE A 537 -34.38 -2.10 -2.62
C ILE A 537 -34.08 -2.34 -4.10
N SER A 538 -33.53 -3.52 -4.45
CA SER A 538 -33.26 -3.91 -5.83
C SER A 538 -33.39 -5.42 -5.98
N ARG A 539 -33.79 -5.86 -7.17
CA ARG A 539 -33.86 -7.28 -7.52
C ARG A 539 -33.50 -7.49 -8.98
N GLU A 540 -32.56 -8.38 -9.21
CA GLU A 540 -32.18 -8.87 -10.52
C GLU A 540 -32.36 -10.40 -10.59
N THR A 541 -32.40 -10.96 -11.80
CA THR A 541 -32.58 -12.40 -11.98
C THR A 541 -31.70 -12.92 -13.12
N VAL A 542 -30.83 -13.87 -12.81
CA VAL A 542 -30.11 -14.65 -13.81
C VAL A 542 -31.05 -15.78 -14.26
N LYS A 543 -31.49 -15.72 -15.51
CA LYS A 543 -32.42 -16.72 -16.06
C LYS A 543 -31.75 -18.08 -16.23
N ALA A 544 -32.43 -19.14 -15.85
CA ALA A 544 -31.97 -20.51 -16.01
C ALA A 544 -31.58 -20.84 -17.47
N MET A 545 -30.66 -21.78 -17.63
CA MET A 545 -30.42 -22.40 -18.93
C MET A 545 -31.72 -23.05 -19.43
N ARG A 546 -32.13 -22.73 -20.65
CA ARG A 546 -33.32 -23.31 -21.27
C ARG A 546 -32.91 -24.42 -22.23
N LYS A 547 -33.29 -25.65 -21.90
CA LYS A 547 -33.36 -26.73 -22.90
C LYS A 547 -34.65 -26.52 -23.70
N ASN A 548 -34.54 -26.45 -25.00
CA ASN A 548 -35.75 -26.33 -25.85
C ASN A 548 -36.49 -27.68 -25.85
N VAL A 549 -37.35 -27.90 -24.84
CA VAL A 549 -38.13 -29.14 -24.67
C VAL A 549 -39.23 -29.28 -25.70
N ILE A 550 -39.54 -28.17 -26.45
CA ILE A 550 -40.56 -28.14 -27.47
C ILE A 550 -40.01 -28.37 -28.89
N ALA A 551 -38.68 -28.40 -29.09
CA ALA A 551 -38.04 -28.52 -30.39
C ALA A 551 -38.45 -29.79 -31.17
N LYS A 552 -38.83 -30.85 -30.46
CA LYS A 552 -39.28 -32.13 -31.06
C LYS A 552 -40.80 -32.25 -31.12
N CYS A 553 -41.59 -31.22 -30.79
CA CYS A 553 -43.04 -31.24 -30.89
C CYS A 553 -43.45 -30.75 -32.28
N TYR A 554 -43.60 -31.65 -33.24
CA TYR A 554 -44.17 -31.39 -34.54
C TYR A 554 -45.71 -31.36 -34.42
N GLY A 555 -46.35 -30.30 -34.95
CA GLY A 555 -47.79 -30.16 -34.99
C GLY A 555 -48.40 -29.33 -33.85
N GLY A 556 -49.65 -28.95 -33.98
CA GLY A 556 -50.37 -27.98 -33.16
C GLY A 556 -50.86 -28.45 -31.78
N ASP A 557 -50.29 -29.51 -31.19
CA ASP A 557 -50.69 -30.01 -29.87
C ASP A 557 -50.26 -29.05 -28.76
N VAL A 558 -51.11 -28.07 -28.50
CA VAL A 558 -50.95 -27.02 -27.47
C VAL A 558 -50.93 -27.62 -26.06
N SER A 559 -51.69 -28.70 -25.83
CA SER A 559 -51.80 -29.37 -24.53
C SER A 559 -50.47 -30.05 -24.14
N ARG A 560 -49.84 -30.72 -25.08
CA ARG A 560 -48.54 -31.39 -24.86
C ARG A 560 -47.40 -30.39 -24.67
N LYS A 561 -47.40 -29.29 -25.44
CA LYS A 561 -46.43 -28.19 -25.25
C LYS A 561 -46.56 -27.57 -23.86
N ARG A 562 -47.79 -27.33 -23.39
CA ARG A 562 -48.04 -26.78 -22.05
C ARG A 562 -47.60 -27.72 -20.95
N LYS A 563 -47.93 -29.02 -21.01
CA LYS A 563 -47.47 -30.04 -20.05
C LYS A 563 -45.94 -30.14 -19.97
N LEU A 564 -45.21 -30.06 -21.08
CA LEU A 564 -43.76 -30.10 -21.12
C LEU A 564 -43.15 -28.86 -20.49
N LEU A 565 -43.70 -27.67 -20.72
CA LEU A 565 -43.28 -26.43 -20.10
C LEU A 565 -43.58 -26.42 -18.57
N ASP A 566 -44.73 -26.95 -18.15
CA ASP A 566 -45.09 -27.06 -16.72
C ASP A 566 -44.13 -28.06 -16.00
N LYS A 567 -43.83 -29.21 -16.59
CA LYS A 567 -42.82 -30.16 -16.06
C LYS A 567 -41.43 -29.53 -15.96
N GLN A 568 -41.05 -28.75 -16.98
CA GLN A 568 -39.74 -28.03 -16.94
C GLN A 568 -39.75 -27.00 -15.81
N LYS A 569 -40.83 -26.25 -15.62
CA LYS A 569 -40.97 -25.28 -14.56
C LYS A 569 -40.95 -25.91 -13.17
N GLU A 570 -41.59 -27.06 -13.00
CA GLU A 570 -41.58 -27.81 -11.74
C GLU A 570 -40.21 -28.42 -11.46
N GLY A 571 -39.53 -28.97 -12.46
CA GLY A 571 -38.14 -29.45 -12.33
C GLY A 571 -37.16 -28.37 -11.92
N LYS A 572 -37.28 -27.16 -12.50
CA LYS A 572 -36.48 -26.00 -12.09
C LYS A 572 -36.75 -25.56 -10.65
N LYS A 573 -38.01 -25.63 -10.21
CA LYS A 573 -38.42 -25.29 -8.84
C LYS A 573 -37.78 -26.27 -7.82
N ARG A 574 -37.76 -27.57 -8.14
CA ARG A 574 -37.10 -28.59 -7.32
C ARG A 574 -35.60 -28.42 -7.28
N MET A 575 -34.94 -28.16 -8.43
CA MET A 575 -33.50 -27.91 -8.48
C MET A 575 -33.09 -26.67 -7.69
N LYS A 576 -33.91 -25.61 -7.67
CA LYS A 576 -33.68 -24.42 -6.85
C LYS A 576 -33.67 -24.71 -5.34
N GLN A 577 -34.42 -25.73 -4.90
CA GLN A 577 -34.50 -26.11 -3.47
C GLN A 577 -33.30 -26.96 -3.01
N VAL A 578 -32.55 -27.56 -3.94
CA VAL A 578 -31.48 -28.52 -3.66
C VAL A 578 -30.10 -28.02 -4.12
N GLY A 579 -30.06 -27.08 -5.10
CA GLY A 579 -28.80 -26.61 -5.69
C GLY A 579 -28.27 -25.37 -4.99
N ASN A 580 -27.01 -25.42 -4.58
CA ASN A 580 -26.26 -24.24 -4.17
C ASN A 580 -25.90 -23.40 -5.40
N VAL A 581 -25.88 -22.09 -5.26
CA VAL A 581 -25.46 -21.17 -6.33
C VAL A 581 -23.95 -21.02 -6.26
N GLU A 582 -23.26 -21.38 -7.33
CA GLU A 582 -21.83 -21.07 -7.46
C GLU A 582 -21.69 -19.58 -7.77
N ILE A 583 -20.99 -18.86 -6.90
CA ILE A 583 -20.63 -17.46 -7.07
C ILE A 583 -19.16 -17.42 -7.47
N PRO A 584 -18.83 -16.96 -8.69
CA PRO A 584 -17.44 -16.90 -9.13
C PRO A 584 -16.65 -15.85 -8.33
N GLN A 585 -15.34 -16.02 -8.25
CA GLN A 585 -14.44 -15.14 -7.51
C GLN A 585 -14.55 -13.68 -7.98
N GLU A 586 -14.67 -13.47 -9.28
CA GLU A 586 -14.81 -12.15 -9.89
C GLU A 586 -16.03 -11.38 -9.37
N ALA A 587 -17.06 -12.09 -8.91
CA ALA A 587 -18.27 -11.44 -8.34
C ALA A 587 -17.98 -10.74 -7.01
N PHE A 588 -17.04 -11.22 -6.19
CA PHE A 588 -16.64 -10.58 -4.95
C PHE A 588 -15.79 -9.33 -5.20
N LEU A 589 -14.97 -9.34 -6.25
CA LEU A 589 -14.14 -8.21 -6.67
C LEU A 589 -14.92 -7.18 -7.53
N ALA A 590 -16.01 -7.60 -8.17
CA ALA A 590 -16.77 -6.75 -9.08
C ALA A 590 -17.43 -5.54 -8.40
N ILE A 591 -17.63 -5.62 -7.08
CA ILE A 591 -18.13 -4.50 -6.27
C ILE A 591 -17.13 -3.33 -6.29
N LEU A 592 -15.84 -3.62 -6.50
CA LEU A 592 -14.76 -2.63 -6.62
C LEU A 592 -14.78 -1.87 -7.93
N ARG A 593 -15.27 -2.51 -9.01
CA ARG A 593 -15.20 -2.02 -10.40
C ARG A 593 -16.57 -1.62 -10.94
N ILE A 594 -17.46 -1.13 -10.09
CA ILE A 594 -18.72 -0.57 -10.55
C ILE A 594 -18.42 0.81 -11.14
N GLU A 595 -18.39 0.89 -12.45
CA GLU A 595 -18.31 2.14 -13.20
C GLU A 595 -19.64 2.92 -13.00
N ASP A 596 -19.51 4.21 -12.66
CA ASP A 596 -20.65 5.16 -12.58
C ASP A 596 -21.12 5.54 -13.98
#